data_3a846b2ad150230a854b98314dd65c61
#
_entry.id   3a846b2ad150230a854b98314dd65c61
#
_cell.length_a   1.000
_cell.length_b   1.000
_cell.length_c   1.000
_cell.angle_alpha   90.00
_cell.angle_beta   90.00
_cell.angle_gamma   90.00
#
_symmetry.space_group_name_H-M   'P 1'
#
loop_
_entity.id
_entity.type
_entity.pdbx_description
1 polymer ?
#
loop_
_entity_poly.entity_id
_entity_poly.type
_entity_poly.pdbx_seq_one_letter_code
_entity_poly.pdbx_strand_id
1 'polypeptide(L)'
;MKFKIKFIIISLIFTLMFISCEKEKVDVMSTFNFTGVWKVNSVEILSDDIDNGNINNIINKEIKLGNNELKIFDNKKQKINYKLRAVKSDYTLSYEKKLTMDNYMDGRETVDLISIRDNNKIIGEFFLNSNDEMIFIYDVYLLKLIRVSNDVVFENDDNEEKEDEFNNYYDFSEGVMIGLKTPREENDDGTYSIEKYRTLWVSYNNYKLGYIYAKDNIIFPRLTGIWNLSVYQDSSNGFNSDEFQVSLYDENDKKEKSIKDENTTNIYKSILFVGNDYIAIKEYIGNEFKGNYPIYKILPVSNVNIDNGLQINEVFNESEKIKYINELKNKINSLSIEEKEGLNIENIDYNNIAIKRELGKWRFVSKILPKNMNEEGEEVNLDILPDKRFINYNLMYISWKDLKNELGIFKDVFISPLYKIALIQFNEYISIYKIEDGNIIAEPLEMIPINENEEVVMAEWCSGKYVEQWEKVFIDGEVILDNNY
;
A
#
# COMPACT_ATOMS: atom_id res chain seq x y z
N MET A 1 -20.31 56.38 -20.78
CA MET A 1 -20.54 55.39 -21.83
C MET A 1 -19.46 54.28 -21.87
N LYS A 2 -18.17 54.60 -21.73
CA LYS A 2 -17.06 53.62 -21.76
C LYS A 2 -17.08 52.57 -20.63
N PHE A 3 -17.67 52.88 -19.47
CA PHE A 3 -17.73 51.96 -18.32
C PHE A 3 -18.81 50.86 -18.49
N LYS A 4 -19.93 51.19 -19.11
CA LYS A 4 -21.02 50.21 -19.36
C LYS A 4 -20.64 49.18 -20.43
N ILE A 5 -19.82 49.58 -21.41
CA ILE A 5 -19.35 48.67 -22.47
C ILE A 5 -18.36 47.63 -21.92
N LYS A 6 -17.46 48.04 -20.98
CA LYS A 6 -16.54 47.09 -20.32
C LYS A 6 -17.28 46.04 -19.48
N PHE A 7 -18.35 46.41 -18.81
CA PHE A 7 -19.16 45.50 -18.00
C PHE A 7 -19.93 44.47 -18.86
N ILE A 8 -20.43 44.91 -20.03
CA ILE A 8 -21.11 44.01 -20.98
C ILE A 8 -20.12 43.02 -21.61
N ILE A 9 -18.89 43.44 -21.92
CA ILE A 9 -17.86 42.56 -22.48
C ILE A 9 -17.39 41.53 -21.44
N ILE A 10 -17.22 41.93 -20.17
CA ILE A 10 -16.86 41.01 -19.08
C ILE A 10 -17.99 40.01 -18.80
N SER A 11 -19.24 40.44 -18.83
CA SER A 11 -20.41 39.58 -18.71
C SER A 11 -20.53 38.59 -19.87
N LEU A 12 -20.20 39.02 -21.10
CA LEU A 12 -20.22 38.15 -22.29
C LEU A 12 -19.09 37.11 -22.26
N ILE A 13 -17.91 37.46 -21.74
CA ILE A 13 -16.78 36.52 -21.55
C ILE A 13 -17.12 35.51 -20.45
N PHE A 14 -17.80 35.94 -19.39
CA PHE A 14 -18.22 35.03 -18.31
C PHE A 14 -19.32 34.05 -18.77
N THR A 15 -20.23 34.47 -19.64
CA THR A 15 -21.24 33.57 -20.23
C THR A 15 -20.63 32.61 -21.27
N LEU A 16 -19.56 32.99 -21.95
CA LEU A 16 -18.84 32.07 -22.86
C LEU A 16 -18.00 31.04 -22.12
N MET A 17 -17.60 31.30 -20.87
CA MET A 17 -16.93 30.28 -20.03
C MET A 17 -17.88 29.19 -19.49
N PHE A 18 -19.20 29.43 -19.53
CA PHE A 18 -20.21 28.43 -19.17
C PHE A 18 -20.80 27.66 -20.37
N ILE A 19 -20.28 27.87 -21.57
CA ILE A 19 -20.47 26.88 -22.63
C ILE A 19 -19.54 25.71 -22.26
N SER A 20 -20.00 24.97 -21.26
CA SER A 20 -19.51 23.64 -20.93
C SER A 20 -19.48 22.90 -22.26
N CYS A 21 -18.30 22.44 -22.63
CA CYS A 21 -18.14 21.44 -23.67
C CYS A 21 -19.00 20.27 -23.21
N GLU A 22 -20.23 20.14 -23.70
CA GLU A 22 -20.96 18.89 -23.65
C GLU A 22 -20.05 17.90 -24.35
N LYS A 23 -19.31 17.10 -23.56
CA LYS A 23 -18.62 15.95 -24.09
C LYS A 23 -19.71 15.13 -24.76
N GLU A 24 -19.71 15.03 -26.07
CA GLU A 24 -20.56 14.09 -26.78
C GLU A 24 -20.42 12.75 -26.04
N LYS A 25 -21.53 12.27 -25.50
CA LYS A 25 -21.58 10.93 -24.95
C LYS A 25 -21.45 9.99 -26.13
N VAL A 26 -20.22 9.49 -26.34
CA VAL A 26 -19.99 8.43 -27.32
C VAL A 26 -20.83 7.24 -26.88
N ASP A 27 -21.75 6.83 -27.71
CA ASP A 27 -22.47 5.57 -27.49
C ASP A 27 -21.50 4.41 -27.74
N VAL A 28 -20.91 3.94 -26.63
CA VAL A 28 -19.91 2.87 -26.64
C VAL A 28 -20.46 1.61 -27.31
N MET A 29 -21.76 1.36 -27.17
CA MET A 29 -22.41 0.17 -27.73
C MET A 29 -22.54 0.22 -29.26
N SER A 30 -22.76 1.42 -29.82
CA SER A 30 -22.86 1.59 -31.27
C SER A 30 -21.49 1.64 -31.95
N THR A 31 -20.43 1.93 -31.21
CA THR A 31 -19.07 2.11 -31.72
C THR A 31 -18.26 0.81 -31.67
N PHE A 32 -18.47 0.00 -30.63
CA PHE A 32 -17.67 -1.20 -30.38
C PHE A 32 -18.55 -2.45 -30.28
N ASN A 33 -18.30 -3.43 -31.12
CA ASN A 33 -18.99 -4.73 -31.02
C ASN A 33 -18.29 -5.64 -30.01
N PHE A 34 -18.52 -5.41 -28.71
CA PHE A 34 -17.96 -6.23 -27.64
C PHE A 34 -18.99 -7.14 -26.97
N THR A 35 -20.27 -6.95 -27.22
CA THR A 35 -21.31 -7.83 -26.70
C THR A 35 -21.17 -9.25 -27.23
N GLY A 36 -21.52 -10.23 -26.42
CA GLY A 36 -21.42 -11.63 -26.79
C GLY A 36 -20.93 -12.53 -25.68
N VAL A 37 -20.62 -13.76 -26.06
CA VAL A 37 -20.03 -14.77 -25.18
C VAL A 37 -18.55 -14.87 -25.48
N TRP A 38 -17.75 -14.74 -24.44
CA TRP A 38 -16.29 -14.76 -24.49
C TRP A 38 -15.76 -15.90 -23.63
N LYS A 39 -14.71 -16.55 -24.06
CA LYS A 39 -14.06 -17.66 -23.36
C LYS A 39 -12.67 -17.28 -22.93
N VAL A 40 -12.31 -17.60 -21.69
CA VAL A 40 -10.97 -17.37 -21.15
C VAL A 40 -9.99 -18.32 -21.82
N ASN A 41 -9.02 -17.77 -22.56
CA ASN A 41 -7.95 -18.49 -23.23
C ASN A 41 -6.70 -18.57 -22.38
N SER A 42 -6.32 -17.47 -21.73
CA SER A 42 -5.20 -17.43 -20.78
C SER A 42 -5.44 -16.41 -19.68
N VAL A 43 -4.75 -16.61 -18.57
CA VAL A 43 -4.86 -15.80 -17.34
C VAL A 43 -3.48 -15.38 -16.90
N GLU A 44 -3.31 -14.11 -16.55
CA GLU A 44 -2.15 -13.56 -15.88
C GLU A 44 -2.61 -12.96 -14.54
N ILE A 45 -1.87 -13.22 -13.45
CA ILE A 45 -2.20 -12.69 -12.13
C ILE A 45 -1.53 -11.33 -11.97
N LEU A 46 -2.31 -10.31 -11.62
CA LEU A 46 -1.87 -8.91 -11.44
C LEU A 46 -1.52 -8.57 -9.99
N SER A 47 -1.70 -9.50 -9.06
CA SER A 47 -1.39 -9.35 -7.63
C SER A 47 -0.37 -10.39 -7.18
N ASP A 48 0.41 -10.05 -6.16
CA ASP A 48 1.36 -10.96 -5.52
C ASP A 48 0.69 -11.87 -4.47
N ASP A 49 -0.58 -11.58 -4.11
CA ASP A 49 -1.30 -12.27 -3.03
C ASP A 49 -1.93 -13.60 -3.42
N ILE A 50 -1.97 -13.91 -4.71
CA ILE A 50 -2.69 -15.08 -5.22
C ILE A 50 -1.74 -16.15 -5.72
N ASP A 51 -1.92 -17.36 -5.20
CA ASP A 51 -1.19 -18.53 -5.66
C ASP A 51 -1.73 -19.00 -7.02
N ASN A 52 -0.83 -19.42 -7.90
CA ASN A 52 -1.11 -19.94 -9.23
C ASN A 52 -2.08 -21.16 -9.27
N GLY A 53 -2.37 -21.78 -8.12
CA GLY A 53 -3.25 -22.95 -8.04
C GLY A 53 -4.67 -22.75 -8.55
N ASN A 54 -5.19 -21.51 -8.55
CA ASN A 54 -6.55 -21.21 -8.98
C ASN A 54 -6.71 -20.90 -10.48
N ILE A 55 -5.63 -20.70 -11.21
CA ILE A 55 -5.68 -20.32 -12.65
C ILE A 55 -6.40 -21.39 -13.49
N ASN A 56 -6.14 -22.68 -13.22
CA ASN A 56 -6.73 -23.78 -13.98
C ASN A 56 -8.26 -23.83 -13.89
N ASN A 57 -8.83 -23.26 -12.83
CA ASN A 57 -10.28 -23.20 -12.64
C ASN A 57 -10.94 -22.06 -13.43
N ILE A 58 -10.16 -21.12 -13.95
CA ILE A 58 -10.64 -19.92 -14.68
C ILE A 58 -10.50 -20.13 -16.20
N ILE A 59 -9.45 -20.84 -16.65
CA ILE A 59 -9.23 -21.15 -18.07
C ILE A 59 -10.43 -21.95 -18.60
N ASN A 60 -10.86 -21.60 -19.80
CA ASN A 60 -12.03 -22.13 -20.51
C ASN A 60 -13.40 -21.74 -19.94
N LYS A 61 -13.48 -20.99 -18.84
CA LYS A 61 -14.77 -20.42 -18.37
C LYS A 61 -15.26 -19.33 -19.33
N GLU A 62 -16.57 -19.12 -19.33
CA GLU A 62 -17.23 -18.13 -20.17
C GLU A 62 -17.53 -16.85 -19.39
N ILE A 63 -17.44 -15.73 -20.11
CA ILE A 63 -17.86 -14.40 -19.71
C ILE A 63 -18.90 -13.93 -20.72
N LYS A 64 -20.06 -13.49 -20.24
CA LYS A 64 -21.16 -12.97 -21.05
C LYS A 64 -21.26 -11.47 -20.90
N LEU A 65 -21.08 -10.71 -21.98
CA LEU A 65 -21.20 -9.25 -22.02
C LEU A 65 -22.45 -8.87 -22.79
N GLY A 66 -23.41 -8.25 -22.12
CA GLY A 66 -24.63 -7.70 -22.73
C GLY A 66 -24.64 -6.18 -22.69
N ASN A 67 -25.73 -5.56 -23.12
CA ASN A 67 -25.87 -4.10 -23.17
C ASN A 67 -25.90 -3.45 -21.77
N ASN A 68 -26.56 -4.12 -20.82
CA ASN A 68 -26.72 -3.65 -19.44
C ASN A 68 -26.64 -4.81 -18.44
N GLU A 69 -26.22 -5.98 -18.88
CA GLU A 69 -26.03 -7.17 -18.06
C GLU A 69 -24.66 -7.78 -18.34
N LEU A 70 -24.08 -8.34 -17.30
CA LEU A 70 -22.76 -8.98 -17.31
C LEU A 70 -22.84 -10.26 -16.47
N LYS A 71 -22.27 -11.35 -17.00
CA LYS A 71 -21.98 -12.55 -16.19
C LYS A 71 -20.51 -12.89 -16.31
N ILE A 72 -19.80 -12.80 -15.20
CA ILE A 72 -18.41 -13.21 -15.07
C ILE A 72 -18.40 -14.45 -14.17
N PHE A 73 -18.10 -15.60 -14.76
CA PHE A 73 -18.13 -16.89 -14.07
C PHE A 73 -19.52 -17.14 -13.46
N ASP A 74 -19.60 -17.19 -12.12
CA ASP A 74 -20.85 -17.41 -11.38
C ASP A 74 -21.55 -16.09 -10.94
N ASN A 75 -20.88 -14.93 -11.17
CA ASN A 75 -21.39 -13.63 -10.78
C ASN A 75 -22.17 -12.96 -11.92
N LYS A 76 -23.47 -12.74 -11.72
CA LYS A 76 -24.31 -11.97 -12.63
C LYS A 76 -24.54 -10.57 -12.09
N LYS A 77 -24.41 -9.55 -12.93
CA LYS A 77 -24.71 -8.15 -12.63
C LYS A 77 -25.70 -7.59 -13.65
N GLN A 78 -26.63 -6.78 -13.16
CA GLN A 78 -27.62 -6.07 -13.98
C GLN A 78 -27.48 -4.57 -13.76
N LYS A 79 -28.04 -3.78 -14.69
CA LYS A 79 -27.98 -2.31 -14.68
C LYS A 79 -26.55 -1.74 -14.75
N ILE A 80 -25.64 -2.47 -15.37
CA ILE A 80 -24.30 -1.97 -15.66
C ILE A 80 -24.31 -0.92 -16.76
N ASN A 81 -23.27 -0.10 -16.80
CA ASN A 81 -23.01 0.83 -17.88
C ASN A 81 -21.53 0.78 -18.29
N TYR A 82 -21.25 1.31 -19.47
CA TYR A 82 -19.91 1.29 -20.06
C TYR A 82 -19.38 2.71 -20.24
N LYS A 83 -18.10 2.93 -19.93
CA LYS A 83 -17.42 4.20 -20.14
C LYS A 83 -16.15 4.01 -20.95
N LEU A 84 -16.08 4.69 -22.10
CA LEU A 84 -14.91 4.69 -22.98
C LEU A 84 -13.88 5.74 -22.57
N ARG A 85 -12.60 5.37 -22.62
CA ARG A 85 -11.45 6.26 -22.45
C ARG A 85 -10.36 5.88 -23.44
N ALA A 86 -9.77 6.84 -24.14
CA ALA A 86 -8.54 6.63 -24.86
C ALA A 86 -7.36 6.70 -23.88
N VAL A 87 -6.52 5.68 -23.85
CA VAL A 87 -5.34 5.59 -22.96
C VAL A 87 -4.06 5.42 -23.77
N LYS A 88 -2.95 5.92 -23.22
CA LYS A 88 -1.62 5.83 -23.84
C LYS A 88 -0.81 4.67 -23.25
N SER A 89 0.40 4.48 -23.75
CA SER A 89 1.33 3.43 -23.34
C SER A 89 1.67 3.44 -21.85
N ASP A 90 1.71 4.61 -21.23
CA ASP A 90 2.03 4.81 -19.81
C ASP A 90 0.85 4.50 -18.86
N TYR A 91 -0.34 4.16 -19.40
CA TYR A 91 -1.47 3.78 -18.58
C TYR A 91 -1.17 2.48 -17.81
N THR A 92 -1.21 2.56 -16.49
CA THR A 92 -0.87 1.45 -15.59
C THR A 92 -2.02 0.45 -15.51
N LEU A 93 -1.76 -0.81 -15.83
CA LEU A 93 -2.67 -1.94 -15.68
C LEU A 93 -2.52 -2.59 -14.30
N SER A 94 -1.31 -2.72 -13.81
CA SER A 94 -1.02 -3.13 -12.44
C SER A 94 0.19 -2.37 -11.90
N TYR A 95 0.06 -1.74 -10.74
CA TYR A 95 1.17 -1.10 -10.03
C TYR A 95 2.11 -2.14 -9.43
N GLU A 96 1.59 -3.24 -8.92
CA GLU A 96 2.35 -4.31 -8.28
C GLU A 96 3.29 -5.01 -9.26
N LYS A 97 2.75 -5.39 -10.43
CA LYS A 97 3.53 -6.02 -11.50
C LYS A 97 4.25 -5.01 -12.41
N LYS A 98 4.13 -3.70 -12.13
CA LYS A 98 4.68 -2.62 -12.97
C LYS A 98 4.26 -2.77 -14.43
N LEU A 99 3.04 -3.27 -14.65
CA LEU A 99 2.49 -3.56 -15.96
C LEU A 99 1.78 -2.33 -16.51
N THR A 100 2.13 -1.95 -17.73
CA THR A 100 1.53 -0.81 -18.44
C THR A 100 0.85 -1.26 -19.73
N MET A 101 0.08 -0.36 -20.33
CA MET A 101 -0.60 -0.59 -21.60
C MET A 101 0.39 -0.83 -22.75
N ASP A 102 1.63 -0.36 -22.66
CA ASP A 102 2.66 -0.49 -23.68
C ASP A 102 2.84 -1.94 -24.15
N ASN A 103 2.75 -2.91 -23.24
CA ASN A 103 2.87 -4.35 -23.56
C ASN A 103 1.77 -4.89 -24.47
N TYR A 104 0.70 -4.11 -24.72
CA TYR A 104 -0.50 -4.53 -25.47
C TYR A 104 -0.88 -3.57 -26.60
N MET A 105 -0.05 -2.57 -26.88
CA MET A 105 -0.40 -1.53 -27.86
C MET A 105 -0.16 -1.91 -29.31
N ASP A 106 0.73 -2.88 -29.58
CA ASP A 106 1.07 -3.34 -30.96
C ASP A 106 1.38 -2.17 -31.91
N GLY A 107 2.12 -1.17 -31.42
CA GLY A 107 2.48 0.03 -32.18
C GLY A 107 1.39 1.10 -32.32
N ARG A 108 0.25 0.95 -31.66
CA ARG A 108 -0.81 1.97 -31.58
C ARG A 108 -0.39 3.09 -30.63
N GLU A 109 -0.71 4.34 -30.93
CA GLU A 109 -0.44 5.49 -30.04
C GLU A 109 -1.40 5.52 -28.84
N THR A 110 -2.64 5.08 -29.05
CA THR A 110 -3.68 5.01 -28.02
C THR A 110 -4.49 3.72 -28.17
N VAL A 111 -5.08 3.28 -27.07
CA VAL A 111 -6.02 2.16 -27.02
C VAL A 111 -7.30 2.62 -26.38
N ASP A 112 -8.44 2.22 -26.94
CA ASP A 112 -9.75 2.48 -26.39
C ASP A 112 -10.07 1.50 -25.27
N LEU A 113 -9.94 1.97 -24.02
CA LEU A 113 -10.21 1.21 -22.82
C LEU A 113 -11.67 1.44 -22.40
N ILE A 114 -12.42 0.36 -22.24
CA ILE A 114 -13.82 0.36 -21.85
C ILE A 114 -13.91 -0.10 -20.39
N SER A 115 -14.38 0.77 -19.50
CA SER A 115 -14.66 0.45 -18.11
C SER A 115 -16.12 0.00 -17.97
N ILE A 116 -16.34 -1.15 -17.33
CA ILE A 116 -17.66 -1.64 -16.93
C ILE A 116 -17.97 -1.09 -15.55
N ARG A 117 -19.14 -0.50 -15.38
CA ARG A 117 -19.53 0.17 -14.13
C ARG A 117 -20.88 -0.33 -13.63
N ASP A 118 -20.92 -0.60 -12.34
CA ASP A 118 -22.15 -0.76 -11.55
C ASP A 118 -22.29 0.50 -10.70
N ASN A 119 -23.29 1.32 -11.02
CA ASN A 119 -23.38 2.69 -10.48
C ASN A 119 -22.09 3.49 -10.75
N ASN A 120 -21.38 3.91 -9.72
CA ASN A 120 -20.10 4.65 -9.86
C ASN A 120 -18.87 3.76 -9.80
N LYS A 121 -19.02 2.48 -9.48
CA LYS A 121 -17.93 1.54 -9.27
C LYS A 121 -17.48 0.88 -10.57
N ILE A 122 -16.18 0.76 -10.78
CA ILE A 122 -15.60 -0.03 -11.87
C ILE A 122 -15.59 -1.51 -11.44
N ILE A 123 -16.31 -2.36 -12.20
CA ILE A 123 -16.29 -3.81 -12.02
C ILE A 123 -15.09 -4.45 -12.73
N GLY A 124 -14.72 -3.92 -13.90
CA GLY A 124 -13.63 -4.39 -14.71
C GLY A 124 -13.39 -3.46 -15.88
N GLU A 125 -12.27 -3.65 -16.55
CA GLU A 125 -11.87 -2.86 -17.71
C GLU A 125 -11.40 -3.78 -18.83
N PHE A 126 -11.74 -3.44 -20.05
CA PHE A 126 -11.31 -4.23 -21.20
C PHE A 126 -11.00 -3.36 -22.41
N PHE A 127 -10.26 -3.93 -23.33
CA PHE A 127 -10.05 -3.40 -24.67
C PHE A 127 -9.98 -4.53 -25.70
N LEU A 128 -10.36 -4.22 -26.93
CA LEU A 128 -10.34 -5.16 -28.03
C LEU A 128 -8.99 -5.12 -28.75
N ASN A 129 -8.35 -6.26 -28.91
CA ASN A 129 -7.23 -6.42 -29.84
C ASN A 129 -7.74 -6.63 -31.27
N SER A 130 -8.86 -7.35 -31.41
CA SER A 130 -9.58 -7.56 -32.66
C SER A 130 -11.07 -7.78 -32.35
N ASN A 131 -11.87 -8.03 -33.40
CA ASN A 131 -13.29 -8.40 -33.20
C ASN A 131 -13.47 -9.70 -32.37
N ASP A 132 -12.47 -10.58 -32.37
CA ASP A 132 -12.55 -11.91 -31.77
C ASP A 132 -11.59 -12.09 -30.59
N GLU A 133 -10.81 -11.06 -30.23
CA GLU A 133 -9.87 -11.09 -29.12
C GLU A 133 -10.03 -9.86 -28.23
N MET A 134 -10.08 -10.09 -26.93
CA MET A 134 -10.23 -9.08 -25.89
C MET A 134 -9.21 -9.31 -24.76
N ILE A 135 -8.64 -8.24 -24.25
CA ILE A 135 -7.96 -8.24 -22.94
C ILE A 135 -8.93 -7.67 -21.91
N PHE A 136 -9.19 -8.44 -20.87
CA PHE A 136 -10.13 -8.07 -19.81
C PHE A 136 -9.44 -8.11 -18.44
N ILE A 137 -9.44 -6.98 -17.76
CA ILE A 137 -8.91 -6.82 -16.42
C ILE A 137 -10.09 -6.92 -15.46
N TYR A 138 -10.09 -7.95 -14.64
CA TYR A 138 -11.13 -8.22 -13.67
C TYR A 138 -10.51 -8.67 -12.36
N ASP A 139 -10.78 -7.93 -11.30
CA ASP A 139 -10.18 -8.17 -9.99
C ASP A 139 -8.64 -8.19 -10.11
N VAL A 140 -8.00 -9.23 -9.70
CA VAL A 140 -6.55 -9.45 -9.74
C VAL A 140 -6.10 -10.20 -11.00
N TYR A 141 -6.96 -10.36 -11.98
CA TYR A 141 -6.68 -11.13 -13.19
C TYR A 141 -6.65 -10.25 -14.44
N LEU A 142 -5.67 -10.48 -15.28
CA LEU A 142 -5.68 -10.07 -16.69
C LEU A 142 -6.02 -11.31 -17.52
N LEU A 143 -7.19 -11.28 -18.14
CA LEU A 143 -7.76 -12.39 -18.91
C LEU A 143 -7.60 -12.08 -20.39
N LYS A 144 -7.02 -13.01 -21.16
CA LYS A 144 -7.09 -12.98 -22.61
C LYS A 144 -8.29 -13.81 -23.05
N LEU A 145 -9.24 -13.17 -23.70
CA LEU A 145 -10.51 -13.75 -24.08
C LEU A 145 -10.60 -13.94 -25.59
N ILE A 146 -11.24 -15.03 -26.00
CA ILE A 146 -11.60 -15.31 -27.38
C ILE A 146 -13.11 -15.33 -27.50
N ARG A 147 -13.67 -14.72 -28.54
CA ARG A 147 -15.08 -14.67 -28.82
C ARG A 147 -15.62 -16.05 -29.19
N VAL A 148 -16.71 -16.44 -28.55
CA VAL A 148 -17.44 -17.69 -28.83
C VAL A 148 -18.71 -17.41 -29.64
N SER A 149 -19.43 -16.31 -29.32
CA SER A 149 -20.67 -15.93 -29.98
C SER A 149 -20.88 -14.42 -29.88
N ASN A 150 -21.49 -13.84 -30.91
CA ASN A 150 -21.99 -12.45 -30.87
C ASN A 150 -23.35 -12.37 -30.12
N ASP A 151 -24.10 -13.45 -30.10
CA ASP A 151 -25.39 -13.52 -29.41
C ASP A 151 -25.17 -13.91 -27.95
N VAL A 152 -25.76 -13.16 -27.04
CA VAL A 152 -25.72 -13.44 -25.59
C VAL A 152 -27.13 -13.65 -25.06
N VAL A 153 -27.32 -14.76 -24.35
CA VAL A 153 -28.55 -15.07 -23.62
C VAL A 153 -28.20 -15.17 -22.15
N PHE A 154 -28.88 -14.37 -21.33
CA PHE A 154 -28.83 -14.47 -19.87
C PHE A 154 -30.03 -15.28 -19.45
N GLU A 155 -29.81 -16.43 -18.84
CA GLU A 155 -30.89 -17.21 -18.23
C GLU A 155 -31.47 -16.37 -17.08
N ASN A 156 -32.81 -16.26 -17.07
CA ASN A 156 -33.48 -15.73 -15.91
C ASN A 156 -33.41 -16.82 -14.83
N ASP A 157 -32.52 -16.69 -13.92
CA ASP A 157 -32.58 -17.39 -12.66
C ASP A 157 -33.74 -16.79 -11.88
N ASP A 158 -34.93 -17.45 -11.97
CA ASP A 158 -36.14 -17.16 -11.14
C ASP A 158 -35.92 -17.49 -9.65
N ASN A 159 -34.70 -17.77 -9.26
CA ASN A 159 -34.29 -17.68 -7.88
C ASN A 159 -33.97 -16.21 -7.61
N GLU A 160 -34.96 -15.42 -7.21
CA GLU A 160 -34.72 -14.39 -6.23
C GLU A 160 -33.81 -15.05 -5.20
N GLU A 161 -32.52 -14.64 -5.20
CA GLU A 161 -31.70 -14.86 -4.03
C GLU A 161 -32.52 -14.30 -2.88
N LYS A 162 -33.19 -15.21 -2.16
CA LYS A 162 -33.51 -14.93 -0.78
C LYS A 162 -32.17 -14.45 -0.25
N GLU A 163 -32.09 -13.15 0.02
CA GLU A 163 -31.14 -12.66 1.02
C GLU A 163 -31.30 -13.67 2.15
N ASP A 164 -30.41 -14.65 2.17
CA ASP A 164 -30.27 -15.50 3.32
C ASP A 164 -30.02 -14.52 4.45
N GLU A 165 -31.06 -14.31 5.25
CA GLU A 165 -30.97 -13.88 6.62
C GLU A 165 -30.10 -14.88 7.39
N PHE A 166 -28.87 -15.09 6.93
CA PHE A 166 -27.75 -15.48 7.76
C PHE A 166 -27.23 -14.21 8.43
N ASN A 167 -28.12 -13.46 9.05
CA ASN A 167 -27.85 -12.69 10.23
C ASN A 167 -27.52 -13.65 11.38
N ASN A 168 -26.56 -14.51 11.18
CA ASN A 168 -25.74 -14.96 12.26
C ASN A 168 -24.93 -13.73 12.67
N TYR A 169 -25.40 -13.04 13.69
CA TYR A 169 -24.69 -12.08 14.49
C TYR A 169 -23.44 -12.78 15.07
N TYR A 170 -22.45 -13.01 14.22
CA TYR A 170 -21.12 -13.27 14.73
C TYR A 170 -20.63 -11.91 15.23
N ASP A 171 -20.53 -11.86 16.54
CA ASP A 171 -19.89 -10.75 17.23
C ASP A 171 -18.45 -10.66 16.71
N PHE A 172 -18.22 -9.75 15.75
CA PHE A 172 -16.89 -9.56 15.18
C PHE A 172 -16.24 -8.32 15.77
N SER A 173 -14.99 -8.42 16.07
CA SER A 173 -14.18 -7.28 16.47
C SER A 173 -12.80 -7.36 15.84
N GLU A 174 -12.32 -6.24 15.39
CA GLU A 174 -10.99 -6.03 14.84
C GLU A 174 -10.36 -4.81 15.50
N GLY A 175 -9.04 -4.84 15.63
CA GLY A 175 -8.27 -3.70 16.10
C GLY A 175 -6.91 -3.66 15.45
N VAL A 176 -6.33 -2.47 15.39
CA VAL A 176 -5.00 -2.26 14.82
C VAL A 176 -4.19 -1.28 15.66
N MET A 177 -2.92 -1.62 15.87
CA MET A 177 -1.88 -0.73 16.33
C MET A 177 -1.16 -0.16 15.13
N ILE A 178 -1.20 1.16 14.94
CA ILE A 178 -0.47 1.88 13.89
C ILE A 178 0.69 2.63 14.52
N GLY A 179 1.91 2.20 14.25
CA GLY A 179 3.11 2.91 14.68
C GLY A 179 3.49 4.01 13.71
N LEU A 180 3.59 5.23 14.22
CA LEU A 180 3.93 6.43 13.47
C LEU A 180 5.31 6.94 13.85
N LYS A 181 6.04 7.44 12.87
CA LYS A 181 7.34 8.09 13.00
C LYS A 181 7.26 9.52 12.50
N THR A 182 7.61 10.49 13.35
CA THR A 182 7.87 11.88 12.94
C THR A 182 9.35 12.02 12.62
N PRO A 183 9.72 12.45 11.40
CA PRO A 183 11.12 12.60 10.99
C PRO A 183 11.89 13.59 11.87
N ARG A 184 13.21 13.52 11.78
CA ARG A 184 14.14 14.49 12.41
C ARG A 184 13.95 15.88 11.82
N GLU A 185 14.11 16.87 12.67
CA GLU A 185 14.16 18.27 12.29
C GLU A 185 15.57 18.80 12.52
N GLU A 186 16.04 19.66 11.63
CA GLU A 186 17.31 20.40 11.80
C GLU A 186 17.07 21.59 12.74
N ASN A 187 17.86 21.69 13.80
CA ASN A 187 17.84 22.80 14.75
C ASN A 187 18.60 23.99 14.20
N ASP A 188 18.39 25.18 14.78
CA ASP A 188 19.06 26.43 14.38
C ASP A 188 20.60 26.37 14.51
N ASP A 189 21.13 25.50 15.34
CA ASP A 189 22.57 25.29 15.57
C ASP A 189 23.17 24.24 14.63
N GLY A 190 22.39 23.69 13.68
CA GLY A 190 22.80 22.65 12.74
C GLY A 190 22.81 21.24 13.32
N THR A 191 22.38 21.05 14.56
CA THR A 191 22.14 19.72 15.13
C THR A 191 20.79 19.18 14.69
N TYR A 192 20.52 17.91 14.94
CA TYR A 192 19.26 17.26 14.58
C TYR A 192 18.50 16.78 15.81
N SER A 193 17.18 17.00 15.81
CA SER A 193 16.29 16.40 16.80
C SER A 193 16.31 14.87 16.68
N ILE A 194 15.92 14.18 17.76
CA ILE A 194 15.64 12.76 17.67
C ILE A 194 14.32 12.53 16.92
N GLU A 195 14.19 11.43 16.19
CA GLU A 195 12.89 11.01 15.64
C GLU A 195 11.93 10.70 16.77
N LYS A 196 10.68 11.11 16.60
CA LYS A 196 9.61 10.83 17.57
C LYS A 196 8.73 9.70 17.05
N TYR A 197 8.27 8.88 17.98
CA TYR A 197 7.44 7.73 17.67
C TYR A 197 6.21 7.72 18.56
N ARG A 198 5.07 7.35 17.97
CA ARG A 198 3.83 7.14 18.72
C ARG A 198 3.03 5.98 18.11
N THR A 199 2.13 5.40 18.89
CA THR A 199 1.25 4.33 18.41
C THR A 199 -0.20 4.77 18.55
N LEU A 200 -0.95 4.67 17.47
CA LEU A 200 -2.39 4.81 17.47
C LEU A 200 -3.02 3.43 17.70
N TRP A 201 -4.09 3.40 18.46
CA TRP A 201 -5.00 2.28 18.58
C TRP A 201 -6.32 2.62 17.92
N VAL A 202 -6.80 1.76 17.02
CA VAL A 202 -8.10 1.86 16.36
C VAL A 202 -8.80 0.51 16.48
N SER A 203 -10.05 0.52 16.96
CA SER A 203 -10.89 -0.69 17.03
C SER A 203 -12.18 -0.52 16.26
N TYR A 204 -12.70 -1.62 15.73
CA TYR A 204 -13.97 -1.67 15.00
C TYR A 204 -14.75 -2.91 15.42
N ASN A 205 -15.84 -2.69 16.15
CA ASN A 205 -16.59 -3.72 16.82
C ASN A 205 -18.07 -3.66 16.37
N ASN A 206 -18.62 -4.76 15.85
CA ASN A 206 -20.02 -4.83 15.48
C ASN A 206 -20.52 -3.63 14.69
N TYR A 207 -19.78 -3.29 13.59
CA TYR A 207 -20.07 -2.16 12.68
C TYR A 207 -19.95 -0.77 13.30
N LYS A 208 -19.29 -0.65 14.45
CA LYS A 208 -19.04 0.62 15.13
C LYS A 208 -17.54 0.83 15.36
N LEU A 209 -17.10 2.03 15.07
CA LEU A 209 -15.75 2.48 15.40
C LEU A 209 -15.68 2.71 16.92
N GLY A 210 -14.62 2.19 17.56
CA GLY A 210 -14.32 2.43 18.96
C GLY A 210 -13.61 3.78 19.18
N TYR A 211 -13.23 4.05 20.42
CA TYR A 211 -12.37 5.18 20.74
C TYR A 211 -11.02 5.03 20.02
N ILE A 212 -10.45 6.16 19.60
CA ILE A 212 -9.12 6.20 19.01
C ILE A 212 -8.17 6.81 20.03
N TYR A 213 -7.16 6.03 20.39
CA TYR A 213 -6.16 6.42 21.39
C TYR A 213 -4.79 6.60 20.75
N ALA A 214 -3.95 7.43 21.36
CA ALA A 214 -2.54 7.52 21.04
C ALA A 214 -1.67 7.37 22.29
N LYS A 215 -0.51 6.75 22.13
CA LYS A 215 0.55 6.67 23.13
C LYS A 215 1.91 6.92 22.52
N ASP A 216 2.80 7.51 23.30
CA ASP A 216 4.19 7.68 22.91
C ASP A 216 4.90 6.34 22.74
N ASN A 217 5.92 6.33 21.91
CA ASN A 217 6.73 5.18 21.52
C ASN A 217 5.97 4.18 20.60
N ILE A 218 6.67 3.14 20.16
CA ILE A 218 6.05 2.05 19.41
C ILE A 218 5.64 0.94 20.37
N ILE A 219 4.33 0.78 20.54
CA ILE A 219 3.73 -0.29 21.33
C ILE A 219 3.34 -1.40 20.37
N PHE A 220 3.83 -2.61 20.59
CA PHE A 220 3.65 -3.72 19.65
C PHE A 220 3.46 -5.06 20.36
N PRO A 221 2.73 -6.01 19.74
CA PRO A 221 2.46 -7.31 20.32
C PRO A 221 3.63 -8.28 20.08
N ARG A 222 3.86 -9.16 21.07
CA ARG A 222 4.68 -10.36 20.93
C ARG A 222 3.98 -11.53 21.63
N LEU A 223 4.47 -12.76 21.42
CA LEU A 223 3.92 -13.95 22.07
C LEU A 223 3.89 -13.85 23.61
N THR A 224 4.80 -13.08 24.17
CA THR A 224 4.95 -12.91 25.64
C THR A 224 4.17 -11.73 26.20
N GLY A 225 3.40 -11.00 25.40
CA GLY A 225 2.61 -9.84 25.83
C GLY A 225 2.79 -8.63 24.92
N ILE A 226 2.40 -7.47 25.43
CA ILE A 226 2.59 -6.19 24.74
C ILE A 226 3.93 -5.60 25.16
N TRP A 227 4.68 -5.10 24.18
CA TRP A 227 6.02 -4.56 24.35
C TRP A 227 6.08 -3.11 23.94
N ASN A 228 7.07 -2.38 24.46
CA ASN A 228 7.36 -1.00 24.14
C ASN A 228 8.77 -0.88 23.55
N LEU A 229 8.87 -0.23 22.40
CA LEU A 229 10.12 0.17 21.79
C LEU A 229 10.24 1.68 21.88
N SER A 230 11.20 2.16 22.64
CA SER A 230 11.56 3.57 22.74
C SER A 230 12.91 3.85 22.11
N VAL A 231 13.07 5.07 21.61
CA VAL A 231 14.32 5.57 21.03
C VAL A 231 14.79 6.73 21.90
N TYR A 232 16.04 6.72 22.28
CA TYR A 232 16.69 7.82 23.00
C TYR A 232 18.05 8.09 22.39
N GLN A 233 18.55 9.30 22.59
CA GLN A 233 19.88 9.71 22.14
C GLN A 233 20.83 9.73 23.31
N ASP A 234 21.93 8.99 23.20
CA ASP A 234 23.07 9.10 24.08
C ASP A 234 24.06 10.12 23.50
N SER A 235 24.46 11.11 24.31
CA SER A 235 25.38 12.18 23.90
C SER A 235 26.70 12.12 24.68
N SER A 236 27.20 10.92 24.91
CA SER A 236 28.48 10.73 25.60
C SER A 236 29.66 11.11 24.72
N ASN A 237 30.72 11.67 25.33
CA ASN A 237 31.98 12.05 24.68
C ASN A 237 31.86 13.02 23.49
N GLY A 238 30.78 13.81 23.39
CA GLY A 238 30.59 14.77 22.32
C GLY A 238 30.09 14.17 21.01
N PHE A 239 29.75 12.88 21.01
CA PHE A 239 29.10 12.20 19.89
C PHE A 239 27.66 11.80 20.28
N ASN A 240 26.75 11.87 19.33
CA ASN A 240 25.35 11.47 19.48
C ASN A 240 25.14 10.05 18.94
N SER A 241 24.52 9.18 19.73
CA SER A 241 24.12 7.85 19.29
C SER A 241 22.66 7.61 19.62
N ASP A 242 21.88 7.24 18.61
CA ASP A 242 20.51 6.78 18.84
C ASP A 242 20.53 5.33 19.33
N GLU A 243 19.87 5.12 20.43
CA GLU A 243 19.77 3.82 21.07
C GLU A 243 18.32 3.37 21.16
N PHE A 244 18.11 2.08 20.91
CA PHE A 244 16.82 1.44 21.09
C PHE A 244 16.73 0.77 22.46
N GLN A 245 15.58 0.95 23.11
CA GLN A 245 15.24 0.20 24.30
C GLN A 245 13.93 -0.54 24.07
N VAL A 246 13.95 -1.84 24.29
CA VAL A 246 12.77 -2.70 24.18
C VAL A 246 12.48 -3.32 25.55
N SER A 247 11.27 -3.14 26.05
CA SER A 247 10.83 -3.72 27.33
C SER A 247 9.41 -4.26 27.21
N LEU A 248 9.03 -5.16 28.14
CA LEU A 248 7.62 -5.51 28.30
C LEU A 248 6.87 -4.24 28.71
N TYR A 249 5.70 -3.98 28.12
CA TYR A 249 4.91 -2.83 28.46
C TYR A 249 4.39 -2.99 29.91
N ASP A 250 4.84 -2.13 30.78
CA ASP A 250 4.38 -1.98 32.17
C ASP A 250 4.20 -0.49 32.46
N GLU A 251 3.03 -0.09 32.93
CA GLU A 251 2.70 1.30 33.32
C GLU A 251 3.66 1.89 34.35
N ASN A 252 4.39 1.05 35.07
CA ASN A 252 5.30 1.45 36.15
C ASN A 252 6.78 1.44 35.73
N ASP A 253 7.11 1.13 34.47
CA ASP A 253 8.51 0.91 34.07
C ASP A 253 9.30 2.22 34.00
N LYS A 254 10.18 2.41 34.99
CA LYS A 254 11.17 3.50 35.00
C LYS A 254 12.32 3.09 34.12
N LYS A 255 12.52 3.83 33.03
CA LYS A 255 13.61 3.67 32.05
C LYS A 255 14.97 3.52 32.75
N GLU A 256 15.54 2.31 32.73
CA GLU A 256 16.96 2.14 33.00
C GLU A 256 17.77 2.47 31.74
N LYS A 257 18.56 3.53 31.80
CA LYS A 257 19.53 3.83 30.74
C LYS A 257 20.64 2.79 30.80
N SER A 258 20.82 2.01 29.71
CA SER A 258 22.04 1.23 29.57
C SER A 258 23.21 2.20 29.30
N ILE A 259 24.23 2.14 30.12
CA ILE A 259 25.50 2.87 29.86
C ILE A 259 26.26 2.03 28.85
N LYS A 260 26.52 2.59 27.67
CA LYS A 260 27.35 1.97 26.63
C LYS A 260 28.78 2.50 26.67
N ASP A 261 29.64 1.73 26.03
CA ASP A 261 31.05 2.11 25.76
C ASP A 261 31.16 3.43 25.00
N GLU A 262 32.29 4.11 25.15
CA GLU A 262 32.58 5.43 24.60
C GLU A 262 32.35 5.46 23.07
N ASN A 263 31.34 6.22 22.63
CA ASN A 263 31.13 6.47 21.20
C ASN A 263 32.26 7.29 20.62
N THR A 264 32.77 6.90 19.47
CA THR A 264 33.84 7.59 18.74
C THR A 264 33.34 8.32 17.50
N THR A 265 32.06 8.19 17.16
CA THR A 265 31.39 8.84 16.02
C THR A 265 29.87 8.95 16.29
N ASN A 266 29.20 9.82 15.56
CA ASN A 266 27.75 9.91 15.61
C ASN A 266 27.10 8.71 14.91
N ILE A 267 26.01 8.21 15.50
CA ILE A 267 25.19 7.13 14.95
C ILE A 267 23.73 7.55 15.03
N TYR A 268 23.10 7.71 13.87
CA TYR A 268 21.68 8.06 13.78
C TYR A 268 20.92 6.87 13.21
N LYS A 269 19.84 6.48 13.88
CA LYS A 269 18.98 5.35 13.48
C LYS A 269 17.58 5.83 13.19
N SER A 270 16.99 5.32 12.12
CA SER A 270 15.60 5.61 11.69
C SER A 270 14.86 4.30 11.47
N ILE A 271 13.74 4.11 12.14
CA ILE A 271 12.92 2.91 11.99
C ILE A 271 12.16 2.99 10.66
N LEU A 272 12.20 1.89 9.90
CA LEU A 272 11.42 1.69 8.66
C LEU A 272 10.25 0.74 8.87
N PHE A 273 10.43 -0.24 9.75
CA PHE A 273 9.45 -1.28 10.00
C PHE A 273 9.62 -1.85 11.42
N VAL A 274 8.50 -2.13 12.08
CA VAL A 274 8.45 -2.88 13.34
C VAL A 274 7.45 -4.01 13.17
N GLY A 275 7.92 -5.23 13.36
CA GLY A 275 7.11 -6.44 13.49
C GLY A 275 7.27 -7.04 14.89
N ASN A 276 6.68 -8.22 15.12
CA ASN A 276 6.68 -8.85 16.45
C ASN A 276 8.09 -9.23 16.94
N ASP A 277 8.95 -9.68 16.04
CA ASP A 277 10.26 -10.22 16.39
C ASP A 277 11.42 -9.52 15.69
N TYR A 278 11.17 -8.63 14.73
CA TYR A 278 12.19 -7.94 13.95
C TYR A 278 11.85 -6.47 13.73
N ILE A 279 12.89 -5.64 13.64
CA ILE A 279 12.83 -4.22 13.32
C ILE A 279 13.73 -3.97 12.12
N ALA A 280 13.24 -3.25 11.11
CA ALA A 280 14.10 -2.78 10.02
C ALA A 280 14.42 -1.30 10.20
N ILE A 281 15.68 -0.93 9.97
CA ILE A 281 16.19 0.42 10.19
C ILE A 281 17.05 0.92 9.04
N LYS A 282 17.18 2.25 8.97
CA LYS A 282 18.30 2.96 8.35
C LYS A 282 19.25 3.39 9.45
N GLU A 283 20.54 3.17 9.25
CA GLU A 283 21.60 3.63 10.15
C GLU A 283 22.57 4.52 9.40
N TYR A 284 22.82 5.70 9.94
CA TYR A 284 23.77 6.68 9.43
C TYR A 284 24.95 6.76 10.40
N ILE A 285 26.16 6.64 9.90
CA ILE A 285 27.39 6.66 10.70
C ILE A 285 28.25 7.82 10.20
N GLY A 286 28.59 8.77 11.07
CA GLY A 286 29.45 9.90 10.73
C GLY A 286 29.12 11.17 11.50
N ASN A 287 29.90 12.22 11.28
CA ASN A 287 29.77 13.46 12.03
C ASN A 287 28.56 14.30 11.62
N GLU A 288 28.03 14.08 10.43
CA GLU A 288 26.90 14.80 9.88
C GLU A 288 25.80 13.81 9.44
N PHE A 289 24.56 14.07 9.84
CA PHE A 289 23.41 13.29 9.38
C PHE A 289 23.14 13.55 7.88
N LYS A 290 23.25 14.83 7.47
CA LYS A 290 23.06 15.27 6.10
C LYS A 290 24.33 15.01 5.29
N GLY A 291 24.24 14.25 4.20
CA GLY A 291 25.38 13.92 3.35
C GLY A 291 25.99 12.53 3.60
N ASN A 292 25.48 11.78 4.58
CA ASN A 292 25.85 10.39 4.74
C ASN A 292 24.78 9.49 4.10
N TYR A 293 25.19 8.37 3.52
CA TYR A 293 24.24 7.36 3.03
C TYR A 293 23.84 6.41 4.15
N PRO A 294 22.56 6.00 4.22
CA PRO A 294 22.14 5.03 5.21
C PRO A 294 22.53 3.60 4.81
N ILE A 295 22.90 2.82 5.82
CA ILE A 295 22.99 1.37 5.75
C ILE A 295 21.67 0.78 6.25
N TYR A 296 21.15 -0.21 5.56
CA TYR A 296 19.96 -0.95 5.94
C TYR A 296 20.30 -2.13 6.84
N LYS A 297 19.51 -2.34 7.89
CA LYS A 297 19.67 -3.48 8.79
C LYS A 297 18.29 -4.02 9.19
N ILE A 298 18.21 -5.32 9.38
CA ILE A 298 17.10 -5.98 10.08
C ILE A 298 17.65 -6.47 11.41
N LEU A 299 17.07 -6.03 12.50
CA LEU A 299 17.52 -6.31 13.88
C LEU A 299 16.50 -7.22 14.57
N PRO A 300 16.93 -8.24 15.31
CA PRO A 300 16.02 -8.99 16.15
C PRO A 300 15.59 -8.15 17.37
N VAL A 301 14.29 -8.14 17.69
CA VAL A 301 13.74 -7.44 18.87
C VAL A 301 14.39 -7.90 20.18
N SER A 302 14.82 -9.14 20.26
CA SER A 302 15.53 -9.68 21.42
C SER A 302 16.94 -9.08 21.64
N ASN A 303 17.50 -8.43 20.62
CA ASN A 303 18.81 -7.75 20.69
C ASN A 303 18.88 -6.62 19.66
N VAL A 304 18.21 -5.52 19.92
CA VAL A 304 18.07 -4.37 18.99
C VAL A 304 19.30 -3.51 18.85
N ASN A 305 20.31 -3.71 19.68
CA ASN A 305 21.57 -2.95 19.67
C ASN A 305 22.75 -3.79 19.18
N ILE A 306 22.50 -4.82 18.40
CA ILE A 306 23.54 -5.59 17.73
C ILE A 306 24.18 -4.77 16.60
N ASP A 307 25.50 -4.79 16.47
CA ASP A 307 26.23 -4.01 15.48
C ASP A 307 25.92 -4.44 14.04
N ASN A 308 25.85 -5.75 13.82
CA ASN A 308 25.48 -6.32 12.52
C ASN A 308 24.02 -6.77 12.54
N GLY A 309 23.24 -6.35 11.55
CA GLY A 309 21.89 -6.87 11.33
C GLY A 309 21.90 -8.34 10.87
N LEU A 310 20.72 -8.89 10.63
CA LEU A 310 20.57 -10.22 10.07
C LEU A 310 21.34 -10.34 8.75
N GLN A 311 21.98 -11.49 8.59
CA GLN A 311 22.71 -11.81 7.36
C GLN A 311 21.77 -12.36 6.29
N ILE A 312 22.13 -12.23 5.02
CA ILE A 312 21.34 -12.70 3.88
C ILE A 312 20.80 -14.14 4.05
N ASN A 313 21.60 -15.04 4.65
CA ASN A 313 21.21 -16.44 4.89
C ASN A 313 20.20 -16.59 6.05
N GLU A 314 20.04 -15.59 6.90
CA GLU A 314 19.06 -15.56 7.98
C GLU A 314 17.74 -14.94 7.50
N VAL A 315 17.83 -14.04 6.52
CA VAL A 315 16.66 -13.38 5.92
C VAL A 315 15.99 -14.27 4.88
N PHE A 316 16.75 -14.80 3.94
CA PHE A 316 16.27 -15.51 2.76
C PHE A 316 16.59 -17.00 2.77
N ASN A 317 15.65 -17.82 2.30
CA ASN A 317 15.95 -19.19 1.90
C ASN A 317 16.77 -19.23 0.59
N GLU A 318 17.26 -20.38 0.18
CA GLU A 318 18.17 -20.49 -0.97
C GLU A 318 17.54 -20.01 -2.29
N SER A 319 16.24 -20.23 -2.52
CA SER A 319 15.56 -19.76 -3.74
C SER A 319 15.34 -18.24 -3.75
N GLU A 320 14.94 -17.70 -2.61
CA GLU A 320 14.79 -16.24 -2.43
C GLU A 320 16.12 -15.50 -2.54
N LYS A 321 17.18 -16.06 -1.99
CA LYS A 321 18.54 -15.54 -2.10
C LYS A 321 19.01 -15.47 -3.56
N ILE A 322 18.74 -16.51 -4.35
CA ILE A 322 19.06 -16.50 -5.78
C ILE A 322 18.25 -15.41 -6.49
N LYS A 323 16.94 -15.30 -6.19
CA LYS A 323 16.07 -14.26 -6.73
C LYS A 323 16.60 -12.88 -6.38
N TYR A 324 16.88 -12.60 -5.12
CA TYR A 324 17.45 -11.36 -4.63
C TYR A 324 18.73 -10.94 -5.38
N ILE A 325 19.71 -11.85 -5.47
CA ILE A 325 20.98 -11.57 -6.16
C ILE A 325 20.74 -11.26 -7.64
N ASN A 326 19.78 -11.94 -8.28
CA ASN A 326 19.45 -11.69 -9.67
C ASN A 326 18.74 -10.32 -9.85
N GLU A 327 17.86 -9.94 -8.93
CA GLU A 327 17.22 -8.61 -8.97
C GLU A 327 18.23 -7.48 -8.82
N LEU A 328 19.20 -7.59 -7.89
CA LEU A 328 20.29 -6.62 -7.80
C LEU A 328 21.13 -6.54 -9.08
N LYS A 329 21.45 -7.69 -9.70
CA LYS A 329 22.17 -7.72 -10.99
C LYS A 329 21.37 -7.08 -12.11
N ASN A 330 20.08 -7.35 -12.18
CA ASN A 330 19.19 -6.77 -13.19
C ASN A 330 19.12 -5.25 -13.02
N LYS A 331 18.98 -4.78 -11.78
CA LYS A 331 18.99 -3.34 -11.50
C LYS A 331 20.30 -2.70 -11.94
N ILE A 332 21.45 -3.26 -11.57
CA ILE A 332 22.77 -2.77 -12.01
C ILE A 332 22.86 -2.74 -13.53
N ASN A 333 22.38 -3.79 -14.20
CA ASN A 333 22.44 -3.84 -15.67
C ASN A 333 21.58 -2.75 -16.33
N SER A 334 20.48 -2.34 -15.70
CA SER A 334 19.58 -1.29 -16.20
C SER A 334 20.09 0.13 -16.01
N LEU A 335 21.09 0.34 -15.14
CA LEU A 335 21.69 1.66 -14.88
C LEU A 335 22.58 2.11 -16.04
N SER A 336 22.65 3.43 -16.25
CA SER A 336 23.58 4.07 -17.18
C SER A 336 25.06 3.87 -16.75
N ILE A 337 26.01 4.18 -17.61
CA ILE A 337 27.44 4.09 -17.28
C ILE A 337 27.79 5.07 -16.17
N GLU A 338 27.25 6.28 -16.20
CA GLU A 338 27.51 7.33 -15.19
C GLU A 338 26.98 6.91 -13.81
N GLU A 339 25.77 6.37 -13.73
CA GLU A 339 25.22 5.86 -12.48
C GLU A 339 26.05 4.71 -11.91
N LYS A 340 26.50 3.77 -12.76
CA LYS A 340 27.39 2.67 -12.34
C LYS A 340 28.73 3.14 -11.80
N GLU A 341 29.30 4.19 -12.39
CA GLU A 341 30.59 4.74 -11.94
C GLU A 341 30.54 5.27 -10.49
N GLY A 342 29.39 5.81 -10.06
CA GLY A 342 29.15 6.29 -8.70
C GLY A 342 28.94 5.20 -7.66
N LEU A 343 28.60 3.97 -8.06
CA LEU A 343 28.20 2.89 -7.16
C LEU A 343 29.30 1.86 -6.92
N ASN A 344 29.32 1.27 -5.72
CA ASN A 344 30.26 0.20 -5.34
C ASN A 344 29.76 -1.18 -5.83
N ILE A 345 29.66 -1.35 -7.14
CA ILE A 345 29.14 -2.56 -7.78
C ILE A 345 30.11 -3.75 -7.74
N GLU A 346 31.38 -3.51 -7.46
CA GLU A 346 32.41 -4.55 -7.37
C GLU A 346 32.38 -5.27 -6.01
N ASN A 347 31.95 -4.56 -4.95
CA ASN A 347 31.87 -5.07 -3.59
C ASN A 347 30.47 -4.81 -3.00
N ILE A 348 29.46 -5.50 -3.50
CA ILE A 348 28.09 -5.38 -3.03
C ILE A 348 27.97 -6.00 -1.65
N ASP A 349 27.46 -5.21 -0.68
CA ASP A 349 27.06 -5.74 0.61
C ASP A 349 25.65 -6.33 0.51
N TYR A 350 25.56 -7.64 0.39
CA TYR A 350 24.29 -8.37 0.31
C TYR A 350 23.51 -8.42 1.63
N ASN A 351 24.07 -7.94 2.74
CA ASN A 351 23.37 -7.84 4.02
C ASN A 351 22.69 -6.48 4.22
N ASN A 352 22.89 -5.57 3.28
CA ASN A 352 22.27 -4.25 3.29
C ASN A 352 20.79 -4.34 2.86
N ILE A 353 19.95 -4.91 3.75
CA ILE A 353 18.55 -5.26 3.52
C ILE A 353 17.69 -4.64 4.60
N ALA A 354 16.52 -4.13 4.21
CA ALA A 354 15.47 -3.70 5.13
C ALA A 354 14.09 -4.16 4.67
N ILE A 355 13.07 -3.85 5.47
CA ILE A 355 11.66 -3.98 5.14
C ILE A 355 11.08 -2.57 5.10
N LYS A 356 10.30 -2.26 4.05
CA LYS A 356 9.69 -0.94 3.83
C LYS A 356 8.28 -1.10 3.24
N ARG A 357 7.43 -0.09 3.44
CA ARG A 357 6.10 -0.05 2.79
C ARG A 357 6.21 0.41 1.34
N GLU A 358 5.54 -0.32 0.46
CA GLU A 358 5.34 0.05 -0.94
C GLU A 358 3.99 -0.47 -1.43
N LEU A 359 3.17 0.39 -2.01
CA LEU A 359 1.88 0.03 -2.62
C LEU A 359 0.98 -0.83 -1.72
N GLY A 360 0.85 -0.44 -0.46
CA GLY A 360 -0.02 -1.13 0.50
C GLY A 360 0.56 -2.41 1.11
N LYS A 361 1.82 -2.74 0.84
CA LYS A 361 2.48 -3.95 1.33
C LYS A 361 3.86 -3.66 1.93
N TRP A 362 4.25 -4.47 2.88
CA TRP A 362 5.62 -4.54 3.33
C TRP A 362 6.44 -5.36 2.35
N ARG A 363 7.58 -4.84 1.90
CA ARG A 363 8.48 -5.49 0.96
C ARG A 363 9.90 -5.44 1.46
N PHE A 364 10.71 -6.40 1.06
CA PHE A 364 12.15 -6.27 1.22
C PHE A 364 12.69 -5.23 0.25
N VAL A 365 13.61 -4.43 0.76
CA VAL A 365 14.40 -3.46 -0.02
C VAL A 365 15.88 -3.68 0.26
N SER A 366 16.70 -3.38 -0.71
CA SER A 366 18.16 -3.38 -0.57
C SER A 366 18.74 -2.08 -1.08
N LYS A 367 19.98 -1.79 -0.74
CA LYS A 367 20.66 -0.60 -1.24
C LYS A 367 22.04 -0.97 -1.75
N ILE A 368 22.35 -0.56 -2.98
CA ILE A 368 23.70 -0.59 -3.55
C ILE A 368 24.40 0.67 -3.09
N LEU A 369 25.45 0.51 -2.31
CA LEU A 369 26.14 1.62 -1.69
C LEU A 369 26.94 2.45 -2.73
N PRO A 370 27.08 3.76 -2.53
CA PRO A 370 27.91 4.60 -3.37
C PRO A 370 29.41 4.36 -3.08
N LYS A 371 30.29 4.74 -3.99
CA LYS A 371 31.74 4.78 -3.77
C LYS A 371 32.14 5.93 -2.86
N ASN A 372 31.43 7.04 -2.95
CA ASN A 372 31.66 8.23 -2.15
C ASN A 372 30.57 8.34 -1.07
N MET A 373 30.95 8.47 0.19
CA MET A 373 30.05 8.54 1.33
C MET A 373 29.07 9.73 1.31
N ASN A 374 29.36 10.76 0.51
CA ASN A 374 28.51 11.95 0.38
C ASN A 374 27.44 11.82 -0.73
N GLU A 375 27.36 10.67 -1.38
CA GLU A 375 26.39 10.40 -2.46
C GLU A 375 25.32 9.42 -1.97
N GLU A 376 24.10 9.52 -2.53
CA GLU A 376 23.06 8.54 -2.29
C GLU A 376 23.35 7.27 -3.11
N GLY A 377 23.32 6.10 -2.45
CA GLY A 377 23.36 4.83 -3.17
C GLY A 377 22.04 4.54 -3.88
N GLU A 378 21.98 3.46 -4.61
CA GLU A 378 20.79 3.06 -5.37
C GLU A 378 19.90 2.10 -4.57
N GLU A 379 18.67 2.50 -4.28
CA GLU A 379 17.66 1.65 -3.61
C GLU A 379 17.05 0.67 -4.62
N VAL A 380 16.90 -0.57 -4.21
CA VAL A 380 16.32 -1.65 -5.02
C VAL A 380 15.15 -2.27 -4.26
N ASN A 381 13.94 -1.99 -4.72
CA ASN A 381 12.74 -2.66 -4.23
C ASN A 381 12.73 -4.09 -4.76
N LEU A 382 12.64 -5.07 -3.86
CA LEU A 382 12.68 -6.48 -4.21
C LEU A 382 11.27 -7.01 -4.45
N ASP A 383 11.12 -7.85 -5.46
CA ASP A 383 9.90 -8.62 -5.69
C ASP A 383 9.87 -9.89 -4.81
N ILE A 384 10.20 -9.69 -3.52
CA ILE A 384 10.21 -10.70 -2.48
C ILE A 384 9.43 -10.13 -1.31
N LEU A 385 8.34 -10.81 -0.94
CA LEU A 385 7.53 -10.42 0.22
C LEU A 385 8.09 -11.04 1.50
N PRO A 386 8.12 -10.30 2.60
CA PRO A 386 8.45 -10.87 3.90
C PRO A 386 7.45 -11.96 4.29
N ASP A 387 7.96 -13.09 4.77
CA ASP A 387 7.14 -14.22 5.24
C ASP A 387 6.64 -13.99 6.68
N LYS A 388 5.93 -14.98 7.22
CA LYS A 388 5.32 -14.93 8.56
C LYS A 388 6.32 -14.82 9.73
N ARG A 389 7.61 -15.00 9.50
CA ARG A 389 8.64 -14.73 10.51
C ARG A 389 8.77 -13.23 10.78
N PHE A 390 8.52 -12.41 9.76
CA PHE A 390 8.65 -10.97 9.84
C PHE A 390 7.30 -10.28 10.01
N ILE A 391 6.25 -10.73 9.32
CA ILE A 391 4.97 -10.03 9.24
C ILE A 391 3.82 -11.03 9.33
N ASN A 392 2.90 -10.80 10.27
CA ASN A 392 1.74 -11.65 10.45
C ASN A 392 0.69 -11.45 9.36
N TYR A 393 0.51 -10.21 8.92
CA TYR A 393 -0.52 -9.82 7.95
C TYR A 393 0.02 -8.80 6.96
N ASN A 394 0.02 -9.15 5.68
CA ASN A 394 0.57 -8.33 4.59
C ASN A 394 -0.28 -8.44 3.31
N LEU A 395 -1.60 -8.59 3.47
CA LEU A 395 -2.51 -8.78 2.34
C LEU A 395 -3.27 -7.49 2.03
N MET A 396 -3.51 -7.26 0.76
CA MET A 396 -4.31 -6.16 0.25
C MET A 396 -5.34 -6.70 -0.75
N TYR A 397 -6.55 -6.96 -0.29
CA TYR A 397 -7.61 -7.57 -1.10
C TYR A 397 -8.25 -6.62 -2.13
N ILE A 398 -8.04 -5.31 -2.00
CA ILE A 398 -8.47 -4.30 -2.98
C ILE A 398 -7.23 -3.82 -3.72
N SER A 399 -7.26 -3.83 -5.05
CA SER A 399 -6.08 -3.43 -5.82
C SER A 399 -5.74 -1.95 -5.59
N TRP A 400 -4.45 -1.61 -5.59
CA TRP A 400 -3.99 -0.22 -5.49
C TRP A 400 -4.61 0.68 -6.56
N LYS A 401 -4.83 0.14 -7.75
CA LYS A 401 -5.46 0.84 -8.86
C LYS A 401 -6.91 1.19 -8.58
N ASP A 402 -7.69 0.25 -8.02
CA ASP A 402 -9.08 0.49 -7.70
C ASP A 402 -9.22 1.53 -6.60
N LEU A 403 -8.36 1.45 -5.58
CA LEU A 403 -8.29 2.47 -4.52
C LEU A 403 -7.96 3.86 -5.08
N LYS A 404 -7.00 3.97 -6.01
CA LYS A 404 -6.70 5.24 -6.67
C LYS A 404 -7.84 5.76 -7.53
N ASN A 405 -8.60 4.89 -8.17
CA ASN A 405 -9.76 5.28 -8.95
C ASN A 405 -10.90 5.83 -8.07
N GLU A 406 -11.06 5.27 -6.87
CA GLU A 406 -12.11 5.62 -5.92
C GLU A 406 -11.75 6.86 -5.09
N LEU A 407 -10.56 6.88 -4.51
CA LEU A 407 -10.15 7.84 -3.47
C LEU A 407 -9.17 8.91 -3.98
N GLY A 408 -8.62 8.77 -5.19
CA GLY A 408 -7.65 9.70 -5.75
C GLY A 408 -6.22 9.48 -5.23
N ILE A 409 -5.55 10.54 -4.78
CA ILE A 409 -4.15 10.49 -4.34
C ILE A 409 -4.07 10.24 -2.84
N PHE A 410 -3.41 9.17 -2.43
CA PHE A 410 -3.09 8.84 -1.05
C PHE A 410 -1.66 8.28 -0.96
N LYS A 411 -1.10 8.21 0.25
CA LYS A 411 0.27 7.69 0.51
C LYS A 411 0.29 6.18 0.67
N ASP A 412 -0.58 5.63 1.52
CA ASP A 412 -0.59 4.20 1.85
C ASP A 412 -1.98 3.71 2.27
N VAL A 413 -2.13 2.39 2.35
CA VAL A 413 -3.39 1.72 2.72
C VAL A 413 -3.13 0.51 3.61
N PHE A 414 -3.99 0.30 4.62
CA PHE A 414 -3.96 -0.81 5.54
C PHE A 414 -5.36 -1.41 5.62
N ILE A 415 -5.53 -2.64 5.12
CA ILE A 415 -6.82 -3.33 5.08
C ILE A 415 -6.90 -4.34 6.22
N SER A 416 -8.03 -4.37 6.93
CA SER A 416 -8.22 -5.27 8.05
C SER A 416 -8.32 -6.75 7.62
N PRO A 417 -7.85 -7.70 8.46
CA PRO A 417 -7.89 -9.14 8.16
C PRO A 417 -9.29 -9.70 7.90
N LEU A 418 -10.32 -9.20 8.59
CA LEU A 418 -11.71 -9.59 8.37
C LEU A 418 -12.39 -8.78 7.25
N TYR A 419 -11.62 -7.89 6.63
CA TYR A 419 -12.07 -7.14 5.48
C TYR A 419 -13.29 -6.25 5.75
N LYS A 420 -13.29 -5.58 6.91
CA LYS A 420 -14.38 -4.71 7.35
C LYS A 420 -14.04 -3.24 7.29
N ILE A 421 -12.76 -2.89 7.52
CA ILE A 421 -12.28 -1.51 7.45
C ILE A 421 -10.98 -1.41 6.69
N ALA A 422 -10.72 -0.23 6.15
CA ALA A 422 -9.43 0.18 5.60
C ALA A 422 -9.01 1.50 6.22
N LEU A 423 -7.74 1.61 6.60
CA LEU A 423 -7.10 2.85 6.99
C LEU A 423 -6.29 3.37 5.80
N ILE A 424 -6.59 4.56 5.33
CA ILE A 424 -5.93 5.19 4.18
C ILE A 424 -5.13 6.39 4.68
N GLN A 425 -3.82 6.37 4.46
CA GLN A 425 -2.93 7.46 4.83
C GLN A 425 -2.87 8.50 3.72
N PHE A 426 -3.20 9.73 4.06
CA PHE A 426 -2.97 10.95 3.28
C PHE A 426 -1.80 11.75 3.86
N ASN A 427 -1.58 12.99 3.41
CA ASN A 427 -0.46 13.80 3.89
C ASN A 427 -0.58 14.21 5.36
N GLU A 428 -1.78 14.62 5.78
CA GLU A 428 -2.03 15.25 7.08
C GLU A 428 -3.03 14.46 7.93
N TYR A 429 -3.54 13.33 7.44
CA TYR A 429 -4.51 12.51 8.15
C TYR A 429 -4.49 11.06 7.69
N ILE A 430 -5.01 10.18 8.55
CA ILE A 430 -5.38 8.80 8.21
C ILE A 430 -6.90 8.72 8.26
N SER A 431 -7.54 8.37 7.15
CA SER A 431 -8.98 8.16 7.09
C SER A 431 -9.32 6.68 7.26
N ILE A 432 -10.38 6.42 8.04
CA ILE A 432 -10.92 5.08 8.25
C ILE A 432 -12.15 4.92 7.38
N TYR A 433 -12.13 3.94 6.51
CA TYR A 433 -13.23 3.62 5.61
C TYR A 433 -13.84 2.26 5.96
N LYS A 434 -15.15 2.15 5.81
CA LYS A 434 -15.86 0.87 5.86
C LYS A 434 -15.65 0.12 4.55
N ILE A 435 -15.55 -1.21 4.63
CA ILE A 435 -15.56 -2.11 3.49
C ILE A 435 -16.87 -2.89 3.50
N GLU A 436 -17.61 -2.82 2.40
CA GLU A 436 -18.84 -3.60 2.17
C GLU A 436 -18.75 -4.28 0.80
N ASP A 437 -19.11 -5.54 0.73
CA ASP A 437 -19.11 -6.35 -0.51
C ASP A 437 -17.79 -6.24 -1.29
N GLY A 438 -16.68 -6.21 -0.56
CA GLY A 438 -15.35 -6.10 -1.14
C GLY A 438 -14.96 -4.70 -1.64
N ASN A 439 -15.68 -3.64 -1.24
CA ASN A 439 -15.45 -2.28 -1.70
C ASN A 439 -15.37 -1.30 -0.56
N ILE A 440 -14.57 -0.25 -0.76
CA ILE A 440 -14.54 0.89 0.14
C ILE A 440 -15.81 1.73 -0.07
N ILE A 441 -16.48 2.05 1.03
CA ILE A 441 -17.55 3.04 1.03
C ILE A 441 -16.89 4.42 1.01
N ALA A 442 -17.21 5.24 0.01
CA ALA A 442 -16.51 6.49 -0.28
C ALA A 442 -16.55 7.55 0.85
N GLU A 443 -17.50 7.46 1.77
CA GLU A 443 -17.59 8.32 2.95
C GLU A 443 -16.77 7.71 4.09
N PRO A 444 -15.72 8.39 4.60
CA PRO A 444 -14.93 7.87 5.70
C PRO A 444 -15.75 7.83 7.00
N LEU A 445 -15.53 6.81 7.81
CA LEU A 445 -16.07 6.73 9.17
C LEU A 445 -15.46 7.80 10.06
N GLU A 446 -14.16 8.08 9.87
CA GLU A 446 -13.42 9.02 10.68
C GLU A 446 -12.11 9.46 10.00
N MET A 447 -11.57 10.61 10.41
CA MET A 447 -10.30 11.16 9.93
C MET A 447 -9.40 11.51 11.12
N ILE A 448 -8.30 10.79 11.27
CA ILE A 448 -7.31 10.97 12.35
C ILE A 448 -6.24 11.95 11.86
N PRO A 449 -6.07 13.12 12.49
CA PRO A 449 -4.99 14.04 12.11
C PRO A 449 -3.62 13.42 12.44
N ILE A 450 -2.68 13.58 11.51
CA ILE A 450 -1.28 13.23 11.67
C ILE A 450 -0.40 14.43 11.33
N ASN A 451 0.85 14.44 11.82
CA ASN A 451 1.78 15.50 11.47
C ASN A 451 2.21 15.39 10.00
N GLU A 452 2.52 16.52 9.39
CA GLU A 452 3.12 16.54 8.06
C GLU A 452 4.40 15.68 8.04
N ASN A 453 4.54 14.85 7.00
CA ASN A 453 5.65 13.90 6.85
C ASN A 453 5.72 12.77 7.88
N GLU A 454 4.71 12.60 8.74
CA GLU A 454 4.62 11.41 9.57
C GLU A 454 4.49 10.15 8.69
N GLU A 455 5.24 9.11 9.02
CA GLU A 455 5.30 7.85 8.25
C GLU A 455 4.80 6.69 9.12
N VAL A 456 4.06 5.76 8.51
CA VAL A 456 3.69 4.52 9.19
C VAL A 456 4.85 3.54 9.13
N VAL A 457 5.31 3.10 10.31
CA VAL A 457 6.39 2.12 10.46
C VAL A 457 5.91 0.79 11.05
N MET A 458 4.65 0.69 11.46
CA MET A 458 4.05 -0.52 11.99
C MET A 458 2.54 -0.53 11.72
N ALA A 459 2.01 -1.70 11.39
CA ALA A 459 0.57 -1.96 11.37
C ALA A 459 0.33 -3.41 11.84
N GLU A 460 -0.06 -3.57 13.10
CA GLU A 460 -0.31 -4.87 13.70
C GLU A 460 -1.80 -5.04 14.02
N TRP A 461 -2.40 -6.06 13.43
CA TRP A 461 -3.82 -6.34 13.54
C TRP A 461 -4.13 -7.42 14.57
N CYS A 462 -5.28 -7.27 15.23
CA CYS A 462 -5.86 -8.32 16.06
C CYS A 462 -7.37 -8.47 15.80
N SER A 463 -7.93 -9.57 16.27
CA SER A 463 -9.37 -9.85 16.18
C SER A 463 -9.88 -10.59 17.40
N GLY A 464 -11.22 -10.57 17.59
CA GLY A 464 -11.90 -11.24 18.69
C GLY A 464 -11.45 -10.74 20.05
N LYS A 465 -11.22 -11.65 20.98
CA LYS A 465 -10.84 -11.33 22.39
C LYS A 465 -9.57 -10.49 22.54
N TYR A 466 -8.69 -10.49 21.55
CA TYR A 466 -7.46 -9.71 21.60
C TYR A 466 -7.71 -8.21 21.46
N VAL A 467 -8.83 -7.81 20.85
CA VAL A 467 -9.20 -6.39 20.71
C VAL A 467 -9.35 -5.74 22.08
N GLU A 468 -10.15 -6.33 22.98
CA GLU A 468 -10.31 -5.82 24.34
C GLU A 468 -9.00 -5.89 25.17
N GLN A 469 -8.18 -6.92 24.92
CA GLN A 469 -6.91 -7.07 25.65
C GLN A 469 -5.91 -5.99 25.25
N TRP A 470 -5.82 -5.69 23.95
CA TRP A 470 -4.90 -4.66 23.46
C TRP A 470 -5.40 -3.25 23.78
N GLU A 471 -6.71 -3.01 23.66
CA GLU A 471 -7.31 -1.72 23.98
C GLU A 471 -7.01 -1.27 25.42
N LYS A 472 -7.00 -2.18 26.39
CA LYS A 472 -6.65 -1.88 27.81
C LYS A 472 -5.30 -1.20 27.96
N VAL A 473 -4.37 -1.48 27.08
CA VAL A 473 -3.04 -0.85 27.08
C VAL A 473 -3.12 0.63 26.69
N PHE A 474 -4.19 1.05 26.00
CA PHE A 474 -4.33 2.41 25.47
C PHE A 474 -5.33 3.29 26.21
N ILE A 475 -6.16 2.74 27.09
CA ILE A 475 -7.26 3.48 27.77
C ILE A 475 -6.77 4.71 28.57
N ASP A 476 -5.57 4.66 29.14
CA ASP A 476 -4.92 5.77 29.84
C ASP A 476 -4.11 6.70 28.92
N GLY A 477 -4.10 6.42 27.62
CA GLY A 477 -3.46 7.25 26.59
C GLY A 477 -4.26 8.50 26.23
N GLU A 478 -3.72 9.30 25.32
CA GLU A 478 -4.44 10.43 24.76
C GLU A 478 -5.62 9.94 23.91
N VAL A 479 -6.81 10.44 24.19
CA VAL A 479 -8.00 10.21 23.36
C VAL A 479 -7.95 11.18 22.18
N ILE A 480 -7.71 10.67 20.99
CA ILE A 480 -7.65 11.48 19.76
C ILE A 480 -9.07 11.81 19.28
N LEU A 481 -9.97 10.84 19.35
CA LEU A 481 -11.36 10.98 18.92
C LEU A 481 -12.28 10.22 19.87
N ASP A 482 -13.28 10.94 20.39
CA ASP A 482 -14.35 10.40 21.24
C ASP A 482 -15.63 10.26 20.42
N ASN A 483 -15.96 9.04 20.02
CA ASN A 483 -17.11 8.73 19.18
C ASN A 483 -18.44 8.69 19.97
N ASN A 484 -18.68 9.66 20.84
CA ASN A 484 -19.94 9.82 21.57
C ASN A 484 -21.06 10.44 20.69
N TYR A 485 -21.36 9.85 19.51
CA TYR A 485 -22.52 10.22 18.70
C TYR A 485 -23.33 8.99 18.27
#